data_90c0ed36ddee3fd4addb9213641edb65
#
_entry.id   90c0ed36ddee3fd4addb9213641edb65
#
_cell.length_a   1.000
_cell.length_b   1.000
_cell.length_c   1.000
_cell.angle_alpha   90.00
_cell.angle_beta   90.00
_cell.angle_gamma   90.00
#
_symmetry.space_group_name_H-M   'P 1'
#
loop_
_entity.id
_entity.type
_entity.pdbx_description
1 polymer ?
#
loop_
_entity_poly.entity_id
_entity_poly.type
_entity_poly.pdbx_seq_one_letter_code
_entity_poly.pdbx_strand_id
1 'polypeptide(L)'
;VGMFVLKYLCLAERERGGSGSLNRYNFTLEGSLGHYVSDSVLMEQVAKVLTEGWVWLERELMIAPRPGEPSGQWIFVTRRGRKANEEANLAAYKSAVRLPEGSLDPVLARKARPLFIRGDYEIAIFQAFKEVEVRVREAGGFSDSVYGTDLMRQAFDKDSGPLADAALLPAE
;
A
#
# COMPACT_ATOMS: atom_id res chain seq x y z
N VAL A 1 -9.85 -11.03 -6.69
CA VAL A 1 -9.22 -12.25 -7.23
C VAL A 1 -7.76 -12.34 -6.83
N GLY A 2 -6.87 -11.36 -7.13
CA GLY A 2 -5.44 -11.46 -6.85
C GLY A 2 -5.09 -11.87 -5.42
N MET A 3 -5.74 -11.29 -4.39
CA MET A 3 -5.51 -11.70 -2.99
C MET A 3 -6.01 -13.11 -2.67
N PHE A 4 -7.06 -13.58 -3.33
CA PHE A 4 -7.49 -14.98 -3.22
C PHE A 4 -6.41 -15.92 -3.77
N VAL A 5 -5.89 -15.60 -4.96
CA VAL A 5 -4.77 -16.34 -5.56
C VAL A 5 -3.55 -16.33 -4.64
N LEU A 6 -3.17 -15.17 -4.11
CA LEU A 6 -2.04 -15.05 -3.19
C LEU A 6 -2.21 -15.92 -1.94
N LYS A 7 -3.38 -15.89 -1.33
CA LYS A 7 -3.69 -16.73 -0.16
C LYS A 7 -3.55 -18.21 -0.47
N TYR A 8 -4.08 -18.65 -1.61
CA TYR A 8 -3.93 -20.02 -2.08
C TYR A 8 -2.45 -20.40 -2.27
N LEU A 9 -1.66 -19.55 -2.95
CA LEU A 9 -0.24 -19.80 -3.20
C LEU A 9 0.57 -19.88 -1.89
N CYS A 10 0.26 -19.03 -0.92
CA CYS A 10 0.90 -19.08 0.41
C CYS A 10 0.56 -20.37 1.15
N LEU A 11 -0.68 -20.85 1.07
CA LEU A 11 -1.09 -22.13 1.67
C LEU A 11 -0.38 -23.30 0.97
N ALA A 12 -0.38 -23.34 -0.37
CA ALA A 12 0.27 -24.38 -1.14
C ALA A 12 1.80 -24.44 -0.88
N GLU A 13 2.44 -23.29 -0.68
CA GLU A 13 3.86 -23.23 -0.30
C GLU A 13 4.10 -23.85 1.08
N ARG A 14 3.21 -23.63 2.04
CA ARG A 14 3.30 -24.20 3.41
C ARG A 14 3.08 -25.71 3.44
N GLU A 15 2.03 -26.19 2.78
CA GLU A 15 1.65 -27.61 2.78
C GLU A 15 2.71 -28.50 2.12
N ARG A 16 3.45 -27.97 1.15
CA ARG A 16 4.50 -28.70 0.43
C ARG A 16 5.91 -28.50 0.99
N GLY A 17 6.03 -28.05 2.23
CA GLY A 17 7.32 -27.91 2.92
C GLY A 17 8.27 -26.86 2.32
N GLY A 18 7.72 -25.79 1.74
CA GLY A 18 8.48 -24.70 1.14
C GLY A 18 9.12 -25.01 -0.21
N SER A 19 9.18 -26.30 -0.62
CA SER A 19 9.68 -26.73 -1.94
C SER A 19 8.54 -26.93 -2.95
N GLY A 20 7.36 -26.48 -2.62
CA GLY A 20 6.16 -26.66 -3.42
C GLY A 20 6.28 -26.04 -4.79
N SER A 21 6.03 -26.86 -5.77
CA SER A 21 5.96 -26.56 -7.18
C SER A 21 4.77 -25.63 -7.49
N LEU A 22 4.94 -24.36 -7.18
CA LEU A 22 3.99 -23.35 -7.65
C LEU A 22 4.29 -23.10 -9.13
N ASN A 23 3.51 -23.75 -10.00
CA ASN A 23 3.69 -23.68 -11.44
C ASN A 23 2.50 -22.96 -12.07
N ARG A 24 2.79 -21.89 -12.83
CA ARG A 24 1.78 -21.05 -13.46
C ARG A 24 0.89 -21.85 -14.43
N TYR A 25 1.50 -22.70 -15.24
CA TYR A 25 0.77 -23.50 -16.20
C TYR A 25 -0.21 -24.46 -15.51
N ASN A 26 0.26 -25.17 -14.49
CA ASN A 26 -0.58 -26.12 -13.75
C ASN A 26 -1.72 -25.43 -12.99
N PHE A 27 -1.54 -24.15 -12.60
CA PHE A 27 -2.54 -23.40 -11.81
C PHE A 27 -3.84 -23.16 -12.59
N THR A 28 -3.76 -23.00 -13.92
CA THR A 28 -4.90 -22.69 -14.80
C THR A 28 -5.31 -23.86 -15.70
N LEU A 29 -4.72 -25.05 -15.52
CA LEU A 29 -5.07 -26.22 -16.32
C LEU A 29 -6.51 -26.66 -16.06
N GLU A 30 -7.21 -27.03 -17.14
CA GLU A 30 -8.55 -27.62 -17.10
C GLU A 30 -8.64 -28.80 -16.12
N GLY A 31 -7.61 -29.67 -16.09
CA GLY A 31 -7.54 -30.79 -15.15
C GLY A 31 -7.56 -30.39 -13.68
N SER A 32 -7.03 -29.22 -13.34
CA SER A 32 -7.06 -28.69 -11.97
C SER A 32 -8.39 -28.01 -11.65
N LEU A 33 -9.00 -27.35 -12.63
CA LEU A 33 -10.28 -26.65 -12.49
C LEU A 33 -11.48 -27.59 -12.65
N GLY A 34 -11.37 -28.65 -13.43
CA GLY A 34 -12.42 -29.61 -13.72
C GLY A 34 -12.98 -30.35 -12.50
N HIS A 35 -12.23 -30.41 -11.39
CA HIS A 35 -12.75 -30.89 -10.10
C HIS A 35 -13.77 -29.95 -9.45
N TYR A 36 -13.78 -28.68 -9.83
CA TYR A 36 -14.62 -27.65 -9.21
C TYR A 36 -15.69 -27.10 -10.15
N VAL A 37 -15.47 -27.20 -11.48
CA VAL A 37 -16.34 -26.63 -12.50
C VAL A 37 -16.52 -27.65 -13.62
N SER A 38 -17.78 -28.09 -13.87
CA SER A 38 -18.11 -29.05 -14.92
C SER A 38 -18.47 -28.41 -16.27
N ASP A 39 -18.86 -27.13 -16.26
CA ASP A 39 -19.21 -26.36 -17.45
C ASP A 39 -17.95 -25.78 -18.10
N SER A 40 -17.72 -26.12 -19.38
CA SER A 40 -16.53 -25.70 -20.12
C SER A 40 -16.43 -24.16 -20.33
N VAL A 41 -17.59 -23.49 -20.54
CA VAL A 41 -17.64 -22.05 -20.72
C VAL A 41 -17.29 -21.32 -19.42
N LEU A 42 -17.86 -21.80 -18.32
CA LEU A 42 -17.57 -21.28 -17.00
C LEU A 42 -16.11 -21.55 -16.60
N MET A 43 -15.57 -22.71 -16.95
CA MET A 43 -14.17 -23.07 -16.71
C MET A 43 -13.20 -22.10 -17.40
N GLU A 44 -13.45 -21.76 -18.68
CA GLU A 44 -12.66 -20.77 -19.41
C GLU A 44 -12.73 -19.38 -18.76
N GLN A 45 -13.91 -18.96 -18.32
CA GLN A 45 -14.07 -17.68 -17.60
C GLN A 45 -13.30 -17.67 -16.29
N VAL A 46 -13.39 -18.73 -15.49
CA VAL A 46 -12.65 -18.88 -14.24
C VAL A 46 -11.14 -18.86 -14.50
N ALA A 47 -10.65 -19.58 -15.51
CA ALA A 47 -9.23 -19.57 -15.87
C ALA A 47 -8.72 -18.16 -16.25
N LYS A 48 -9.51 -17.39 -17.02
CA LYS A 48 -9.19 -16.00 -17.35
C LYS A 48 -9.07 -15.13 -16.10
N VAL A 49 -10.05 -15.19 -15.22
CA VAL A 49 -10.09 -14.41 -13.98
C VAL A 49 -8.93 -14.77 -13.03
N LEU A 50 -8.58 -16.06 -12.94
CA LEU A 50 -7.42 -16.50 -12.16
C LEU A 50 -6.11 -16.02 -12.79
N THR A 51 -6.01 -16.05 -14.12
CA THR A 51 -4.86 -15.53 -14.87
C THR A 51 -4.67 -14.03 -14.65
N GLU A 52 -5.75 -13.24 -14.69
CA GLU A 52 -5.70 -11.80 -14.35
C GLU A 52 -5.20 -11.57 -12.92
N GLY A 53 -5.69 -12.37 -11.97
CA GLY A 53 -5.22 -12.33 -10.58
C GLY A 53 -3.73 -12.65 -10.46
N TRP A 54 -3.24 -13.62 -11.23
CA TRP A 54 -1.84 -13.99 -11.28
C TRP A 54 -0.96 -12.87 -11.87
N VAL A 55 -1.33 -12.32 -13.02
CA VAL A 55 -0.62 -11.20 -13.66
C VAL A 55 -0.56 -9.99 -12.75
N TRP A 56 -1.66 -9.72 -12.01
CA TRP A 56 -1.66 -8.66 -11.01
C TRP A 56 -0.64 -8.92 -9.89
N LEU A 57 -0.51 -10.15 -9.40
CA LEU A 57 0.49 -10.51 -8.38
C LEU A 57 1.94 -10.35 -8.88
N GLU A 58 2.22 -10.72 -10.13
CA GLU A 58 3.52 -10.49 -10.77
C GLU A 58 3.84 -8.99 -10.86
N ARG A 59 2.90 -8.19 -11.34
CA ARG A 59 3.03 -6.73 -11.44
C ARG A 59 3.28 -6.06 -10.09
N GLU A 60 2.61 -6.54 -9.04
CA GLU A 60 2.80 -6.04 -7.67
C GLU A 60 4.05 -6.62 -6.99
N LEU A 61 4.84 -7.44 -7.69
CA LEU A 61 6.01 -8.13 -7.13
C LEU A 61 5.70 -8.98 -5.89
N MET A 62 4.49 -9.54 -5.81
CA MET A 62 4.08 -10.43 -4.74
C MET A 62 4.49 -11.87 -4.98
N ILE A 63 4.66 -12.23 -6.24
CA ILE A 63 5.25 -13.48 -6.72
C ILE A 63 6.36 -13.16 -7.72
N ALA A 64 7.32 -14.07 -7.87
CA ALA A 64 8.41 -13.93 -8.82
C ALA A 64 8.84 -15.29 -9.37
N PRO A 65 9.45 -15.35 -10.57
CA PRO A 65 10.04 -16.57 -11.10
C PRO A 65 11.07 -17.15 -10.16
N ARG A 66 11.13 -18.47 -10.07
CA ARG A 66 12.09 -19.18 -9.23
C ARG A 66 13.50 -19.02 -9.80
N PRO A 67 14.49 -18.62 -9.01
CA PRO A 67 15.87 -18.50 -9.48
C PRO A 67 16.40 -19.84 -10.01
N GLY A 68 17.10 -19.79 -11.14
CA GLY A 68 17.71 -20.97 -11.76
C GLY A 68 16.74 -21.84 -12.57
N GLU A 69 15.50 -21.40 -12.74
CA GLU A 69 14.48 -22.10 -13.52
C GLU A 69 14.23 -21.38 -14.86
N PRO A 70 14.61 -21.95 -16.00
CA PRO A 70 14.65 -21.24 -17.28
C PRO A 70 13.26 -21.02 -17.92
N SER A 71 12.25 -21.81 -17.54
CA SER A 71 10.91 -21.70 -18.17
C SER A 71 10.11 -20.50 -17.68
N GLY A 72 10.47 -19.95 -16.53
CA GLY A 72 9.69 -18.90 -15.87
C GLY A 72 8.31 -19.36 -15.36
N GLN A 73 7.97 -20.64 -15.52
CA GLN A 73 6.68 -21.19 -15.11
C GLN A 73 6.61 -21.45 -13.60
N TRP A 74 7.75 -21.73 -12.99
CA TRP A 74 7.85 -21.98 -11.56
C TRP A 74 8.09 -20.68 -10.81
N ILE A 75 7.28 -20.44 -9.80
CA ILE A 75 7.34 -19.19 -9.02
C ILE A 75 7.55 -19.49 -7.53
N PHE A 76 7.85 -18.44 -6.81
CA PHE A 76 7.80 -18.39 -5.35
C PHE A 76 7.06 -17.15 -4.87
N VAL A 77 6.49 -17.20 -3.67
CA VAL A 77 5.90 -16.04 -3.02
C VAL A 77 7.01 -15.18 -2.43
N THR A 78 7.09 -13.91 -2.83
CA THR A 78 8.10 -12.98 -2.34
C THR A 78 7.88 -12.58 -0.87
N ARG A 79 8.86 -11.92 -0.26
CA ARG A 79 8.68 -11.31 1.08
C ARG A 79 7.53 -10.32 1.12
N ARG A 80 7.37 -9.54 0.04
CA ARG A 80 6.25 -8.60 -0.13
C ARG A 80 4.91 -9.31 -0.19
N GLY A 81 4.82 -10.40 -0.94
CA GLY A 81 3.61 -11.23 -1.03
C GLY A 81 3.23 -11.84 0.31
N ARG A 82 4.19 -12.39 1.07
CA ARG A 82 3.91 -12.93 2.41
C ARG A 82 3.39 -11.85 3.35
N LYS A 83 4.03 -10.68 3.37
CA LYS A 83 3.57 -9.55 4.18
C LYS A 83 2.15 -9.11 3.80
N ALA A 84 1.85 -8.99 2.50
CA ALA A 84 0.51 -8.65 2.03
C ALA A 84 -0.55 -9.70 2.39
N ASN A 85 -0.18 -10.98 2.47
CA ASN A 85 -1.08 -12.06 2.90
C ASN A 85 -1.32 -12.06 4.41
N GLU A 86 -0.37 -11.58 5.22
CA GLU A 86 -0.51 -11.41 6.67
C GLU A 86 -1.38 -10.20 7.02
N GLU A 87 -1.36 -9.17 6.19
CA GLU A 87 -2.24 -8.01 6.34
C GLU A 87 -3.67 -8.39 5.96
N ALA A 88 -4.55 -8.49 6.96
CA ALA A 88 -5.94 -8.94 6.79
C ALA A 88 -6.78 -8.08 5.84
N ASN A 89 -6.25 -6.94 5.40
CA ASN A 89 -6.97 -5.97 4.59
C ASN A 89 -6.13 -5.46 3.40
N LEU A 90 -6.53 -5.84 2.18
CA LEU A 90 -5.92 -5.36 0.94
C LEU A 90 -5.95 -3.81 0.81
N ALA A 91 -6.97 -3.15 1.35
CA ALA A 91 -7.07 -1.69 1.33
C ALA A 91 -5.96 -1.07 2.19
N ALA A 92 -5.72 -1.62 3.38
CA ALA A 92 -4.63 -1.20 4.26
C ALA A 92 -3.26 -1.39 3.59
N TYR A 93 -3.04 -2.54 2.92
CA TYR A 93 -1.82 -2.77 2.15
C TYR A 93 -1.62 -1.72 1.04
N LYS A 94 -2.66 -1.45 0.22
CA LYS A 94 -2.59 -0.44 -0.84
C LYS A 94 -2.33 0.96 -0.29
N SER A 95 -2.97 1.33 0.82
CA SER A 95 -2.77 2.60 1.49
C SER A 95 -1.35 2.74 2.04
N ALA A 96 -0.79 1.69 2.64
CA ALA A 96 0.58 1.67 3.13
C ALA A 96 1.62 1.85 2.00
N VAL A 97 1.35 1.27 0.82
CA VAL A 97 2.22 1.43 -0.37
C VAL A 97 2.15 2.84 -0.95
N ARG A 98 0.95 3.47 -0.94
CA ARG A 98 0.75 4.84 -1.44
C ARG A 98 1.39 5.90 -0.54
N LEU A 99 1.50 5.63 0.76
CA LEU A 99 2.08 6.52 1.73
C LEU A 99 3.21 5.82 2.51
N PRO A 100 4.40 5.65 1.91
CA PRO A 100 5.53 5.01 2.56
C PRO A 100 5.94 5.78 3.83
N GLU A 101 6.28 5.05 4.88
CA GLU A 101 6.66 5.65 6.17
C GLU A 101 7.85 6.59 6.04
N GLY A 102 8.88 6.19 5.27
CA GLY A 102 10.09 6.96 5.06
C GLY A 102 9.91 8.26 4.25
N SER A 103 8.73 8.50 3.65
CA SER A 103 8.42 9.75 2.95
C SER A 103 7.78 10.82 3.84
N LEU A 104 7.52 10.49 5.10
CA LEU A 104 6.84 11.37 6.05
C LEU A 104 7.78 11.85 7.16
N ASP A 105 7.47 13.02 7.68
CA ASP A 105 8.01 13.43 8.98
C ASP A 105 7.71 12.36 10.04
N PRO A 106 8.66 12.04 10.95
CA PRO A 106 8.51 10.99 11.95
C PRO A 106 7.26 11.12 12.84
N VAL A 107 6.81 12.35 13.11
CA VAL A 107 5.60 12.61 13.90
C VAL A 107 4.36 12.27 13.09
N LEU A 108 4.31 12.65 11.81
CA LEU A 108 3.22 12.29 10.90
C LEU A 108 3.17 10.79 10.64
N ALA A 109 4.32 10.15 10.46
CA ALA A 109 4.44 8.71 10.30
C ALA A 109 3.82 7.95 11.49
N ARG A 110 4.04 8.44 12.70
CA ARG A 110 3.54 7.83 13.94
C ARG A 110 2.06 8.14 14.22
N LYS A 111 1.61 9.39 13.99
CA LYS A 111 0.29 9.86 14.42
C LYS A 111 -0.78 9.83 13.35
N ALA A 112 -0.47 10.23 12.10
CA ALA A 112 -1.44 10.36 11.02
C ALA A 112 -1.48 9.14 10.10
N ARG A 113 -0.31 8.56 9.76
CA ARG A 113 -0.22 7.42 8.84
C ARG A 113 -1.03 6.19 9.27
N PRO A 114 -1.06 5.74 10.54
CA PRO A 114 -1.88 4.60 10.94
C PRO A 114 -3.38 4.80 10.68
N LEU A 115 -3.87 6.03 10.85
CA LEU A 115 -5.25 6.42 10.56
C LEU A 115 -5.53 6.33 9.05
N PHE A 116 -4.62 6.86 8.24
CA PHE A 116 -4.71 6.77 6.78
C PHE A 116 -4.72 5.32 6.27
N ILE A 117 -3.87 4.45 6.83
CA ILE A 117 -3.80 3.03 6.45
C ILE A 117 -5.10 2.31 6.77
N ARG A 118 -5.76 2.64 7.88
CA ARG A 118 -7.07 2.07 8.26
C ARG A 118 -8.22 2.57 7.41
N GLY A 119 -8.04 3.66 6.65
CA GLY A 119 -9.08 4.30 5.85
C GLY A 119 -9.81 5.44 6.56
N ASP A 120 -9.37 5.83 7.76
CA ASP A 120 -9.91 6.94 8.55
C ASP A 120 -9.36 8.28 8.00
N TYR A 121 -9.59 8.57 6.73
CA TYR A 121 -8.93 9.65 6.00
C TYR A 121 -9.19 11.03 6.58
N GLU A 122 -10.42 11.34 6.97
CA GLU A 122 -10.79 12.62 7.58
C GLU A 122 -10.01 12.85 8.88
N ILE A 123 -9.94 11.82 9.73
CA ILE A 123 -9.21 11.89 11.00
C ILE A 123 -7.70 11.99 10.75
N ALA A 124 -7.18 11.26 9.74
CA ALA A 124 -5.78 11.33 9.35
C ALA A 124 -5.38 12.75 8.89
N ILE A 125 -6.21 13.38 8.07
CA ILE A 125 -6.01 14.74 7.57
C ILE A 125 -6.06 15.73 8.75
N PHE A 126 -7.09 15.64 9.60
CA PHE A 126 -7.20 16.49 10.77
C PHE A 126 -5.98 16.37 11.69
N GLN A 127 -5.52 15.15 11.95
CA GLN A 127 -4.34 14.91 12.76
C GLN A 127 -3.08 15.47 12.11
N ALA A 128 -2.93 15.37 10.78
CA ALA A 128 -1.80 15.94 10.06
C ALA A 128 -1.77 17.47 10.17
N PHE A 129 -2.90 18.13 9.94
CA PHE A 129 -3.01 19.59 10.08
C PHE A 129 -2.74 20.07 11.51
N LYS A 130 -3.23 19.33 12.51
CA LYS A 130 -2.93 19.62 13.91
C LYS A 130 -1.43 19.59 14.20
N GLU A 131 -0.70 18.60 13.66
CA GLU A 131 0.76 18.54 13.84
C GLU A 131 1.48 19.69 13.12
N VAL A 132 1.01 20.08 11.93
CA VAL A 132 1.52 21.27 11.23
C VAL A 132 1.32 22.52 12.07
N GLU A 133 0.11 22.70 12.63
CA GLU A 133 -0.19 23.84 13.49
C GLU A 133 0.73 23.91 14.73
N VAL A 134 0.93 22.76 15.39
CA VAL A 134 1.86 22.68 16.53
C VAL A 134 3.27 23.11 16.12
N ARG A 135 3.77 22.62 14.98
CA ARG A 135 5.10 22.95 14.47
C ARG A 135 5.24 24.43 14.09
N VAL A 136 4.22 24.98 13.44
CA VAL A 136 4.21 26.42 13.08
C VAL A 136 4.20 27.28 14.34
N ARG A 137 3.42 26.91 15.35
CA ARG A 137 3.38 27.61 16.64
C ARG A 137 4.73 27.59 17.34
N GLU A 138 5.33 26.42 17.43
CA GLU A 138 6.67 26.25 18.05
C GLU A 138 7.74 27.02 17.29
N ALA A 139 7.80 26.89 15.97
CA ALA A 139 8.81 27.54 15.15
C ALA A 139 8.67 29.07 15.10
N GLY A 140 7.44 29.58 15.13
CA GLY A 140 7.15 31.02 15.12
C GLY A 140 7.14 31.65 16.51
N GLY A 141 7.29 30.87 17.59
CA GLY A 141 7.27 31.37 18.95
C GLY A 141 5.91 31.92 19.42
N PHE A 142 4.82 31.41 18.86
CA PHE A 142 3.48 31.87 19.22
C PHE A 142 2.94 31.18 20.47
N SER A 143 2.09 31.91 21.21
CA SER A 143 1.39 31.34 22.37
C SER A 143 0.28 30.37 21.96
N ASP A 144 -0.16 29.53 22.91
CA ASP A 144 -1.26 28.56 22.67
C ASP A 144 -2.62 29.21 22.37
N SER A 145 -2.76 30.49 22.63
CA SER A 145 -3.97 31.26 22.32
C SER A 145 -4.10 31.60 20.83
N VAL A 146 -3.03 31.48 20.05
CA VAL A 146 -3.01 31.70 18.59
C VAL A 146 -3.11 30.36 17.88
N TYR A 147 -4.15 30.14 17.10
CA TYR A 147 -4.44 28.86 16.42
C TYR A 147 -5.13 29.04 15.07
N GLY A 148 -5.20 27.95 14.32
CA GLY A 148 -5.94 27.87 13.06
C GLY A 148 -5.43 28.86 12.00
N THR A 149 -6.36 29.46 11.30
CA THR A 149 -6.06 30.42 10.22
C THR A 149 -5.34 31.67 10.69
N ASP A 150 -5.61 32.12 11.91
CA ASP A 150 -4.94 33.31 12.47
C ASP A 150 -3.48 33.05 12.78
N LEU A 151 -3.16 31.86 13.28
CA LEU A 151 -1.77 31.44 13.45
C LEU A 151 -1.03 31.39 12.10
N MET A 152 -1.63 30.75 11.09
CA MET A 152 -0.99 30.65 9.77
C MET A 152 -0.81 32.01 9.13
N ARG A 153 -1.80 32.89 9.22
CA ARG A 153 -1.71 34.25 8.67
C ARG A 153 -0.61 35.07 9.33
N GLN A 154 -0.49 34.99 10.65
CA GLN A 154 0.56 35.70 11.38
C GLN A 154 1.96 35.09 11.15
N ALA A 155 2.05 33.76 11.12
CA ALA A 155 3.33 33.05 10.95
C ALA A 155 3.96 33.30 9.58
N PHE A 156 3.15 33.37 8.54
CA PHE A 156 3.57 33.53 7.15
C PHE A 156 3.21 34.90 6.55
N ASP A 157 2.92 35.88 7.40
CA ASP A 157 2.70 37.23 6.92
C ASP A 157 3.94 37.74 6.17
N LYS A 158 3.71 38.30 4.97
CA LYS A 158 4.77 38.66 4.03
C LYS A 158 5.78 39.64 4.60
N ASP A 159 5.32 40.62 5.41
CA ASP A 159 6.11 41.73 5.87
C ASP A 159 6.65 41.53 7.29
N SER A 160 5.97 40.75 8.11
CA SER A 160 6.24 40.62 9.56
C SER A 160 6.21 39.17 10.09
N GLY A 161 5.87 38.20 9.25
CA GLY A 161 5.74 36.79 9.68
C GLY A 161 7.11 36.16 10.02
N PRO A 162 7.28 35.57 11.22
CA PRO A 162 8.54 34.96 11.61
C PRO A 162 8.97 33.77 10.77
N LEU A 163 8.02 33.19 9.99
CA LEU A 163 8.25 32.08 9.08
C LEU A 163 8.08 32.47 7.61
N ALA A 164 8.00 33.75 7.31
CA ALA A 164 7.95 34.24 5.94
C ALA A 164 9.27 33.95 5.21
N ASP A 165 9.19 33.47 3.98
CA ASP A 165 10.34 33.27 3.11
C ASP A 165 10.67 34.60 2.43
N ALA A 166 11.73 35.24 2.86
CA ALA A 166 12.21 36.53 2.30
C ALA A 166 12.67 36.42 0.84
N ALA A 167 12.86 35.18 0.33
CA ALA A 167 13.26 34.94 -1.07
C ALA A 167 12.05 34.78 -2.03
N LEU A 168 10.83 34.68 -1.49
CA LEU A 168 9.63 34.64 -2.30
C LEU A 168 9.33 36.04 -2.85
N LEU A 169 9.50 36.20 -4.16
CA LEU A 169 9.05 37.42 -4.86
C LEU A 169 7.54 37.57 -4.72
N PRO A 170 7.01 38.80 -4.66
CA PRO A 170 5.58 39.03 -4.73
C PRO A 170 5.04 38.37 -5.98
N ALA A 171 3.94 37.62 -5.86
CA ALA A 171 3.21 37.16 -7.05
C ALA A 171 2.75 38.42 -7.82
N GLU A 172 3.18 38.52 -9.07
CA GLU A 172 2.68 39.54 -10.00
C GLU A 172 1.20 39.34 -10.33
#